data_dfda0115343f2b41c4e06a88609c64a2
#
_entry.id   dfda0115343f2b41c4e06a88609c64a2
#
_cell.length_a   1.000
_cell.length_b   1.000
_cell.length_c   1.000
_cell.angle_alpha   90.00
_cell.angle_beta   90.00
_cell.angle_gamma   90.00
#
_symmetry.space_group_name_H-M   'P 1'
#
loop_
_entity.id
_entity.type
_entity.pdbx_description
1 polymer ?
#
loop_
_entity_poly.entity_id
_entity_poly.type
_entity_poly.pdbx_seq_one_letter_code
_entity_poly.pdbx_strand_id
1 'polypeptide(L)'
;MHLHIPIWGGKVPGNTGRSKEEALNPWHPDWTAFEACETLFRPEKRLPDMSGVNTVTRLLQIPSGHVSADFDDVPYIVPFLAGSRESVLICPGGAYYDVSLDQEGYPTAEFLQKSGVTAFVLKYRTWPYRYPTAFLDCRRALCYIKAHADDFGIDSERVSLMGFSAGGNLAGITTFLFREMPETEGYERDATDRCDPAPASLALIYPELLADRFLLSLQFGERIFQDKTFYEEVRCRFFLPDHVRHDSVPAFLCCCLDDTVVEPENVLTMASAYYRAGASVELHLFREGGHGFGVRQEDIPPMYGHPSFRMAGTREWIRLYLSWLSKTVG
;
A
#
# COMPACT_ATOMS: atom_id res chain seq x y z
N MET A 1 12.69 -12.13 -16.12
CA MET A 1 13.20 -10.78 -15.72
C MET A 1 12.10 -9.79 -16.06
N HIS A 2 11.59 -9.08 -15.10
CA HIS A 2 10.54 -8.08 -15.32
C HIS A 2 11.14 -6.78 -15.86
N LEU A 3 10.37 -6.09 -16.71
CA LEU A 3 10.75 -4.76 -17.21
C LEU A 3 10.48 -3.72 -16.12
N HIS A 4 11.51 -3.05 -15.65
CA HIS A 4 11.40 -1.94 -14.70
C HIS A 4 11.36 -0.61 -15.46
N ILE A 5 10.31 0.16 -15.28
CA ILE A 5 10.16 1.48 -15.91
C ILE A 5 10.26 2.54 -14.83
N PRO A 6 11.37 3.29 -14.72
CA PRO A 6 11.50 4.40 -13.79
C PRO A 6 10.42 5.46 -14.05
N ILE A 7 9.75 5.91 -12.99
CA ILE A 7 8.65 6.90 -13.10
C ILE A 7 9.11 8.35 -13.04
N TRP A 8 10.35 8.57 -12.62
CA TRP A 8 10.99 9.87 -12.59
C TRP A 8 12.00 9.98 -13.73
N GLY A 9 11.90 11.03 -14.52
CA GLY A 9 12.89 11.33 -15.57
C GLY A 9 14.14 11.96 -14.96
N GLY A 10 15.29 11.31 -15.07
CA GLY A 10 16.57 11.86 -14.64
C GLY A 10 16.76 11.92 -13.12
N LYS A 11 16.45 13.04 -12.46
CA LYS A 11 16.66 13.22 -11.02
C LYS A 11 15.42 12.82 -10.22
N VAL A 12 15.56 11.87 -9.30
CA VAL A 12 14.50 11.47 -8.36
C VAL A 12 14.41 12.51 -7.22
N PRO A 13 13.26 13.19 -7.04
CA PRO A 13 13.13 14.23 -6.02
C PRO A 13 13.32 13.71 -4.61
N GLY A 14 14.10 14.42 -3.77
CA GLY A 14 14.35 14.03 -2.38
C GLY A 14 15.15 12.73 -2.21
N ASN A 15 15.79 12.21 -3.27
CA ASN A 15 16.64 11.03 -3.17
C ASN A 15 17.93 11.38 -2.39
N THR A 16 18.20 10.61 -1.34
CA THR A 16 19.40 10.79 -0.49
C THR A 16 20.59 9.98 -0.98
N GLY A 17 20.41 9.13 -1.98
CA GLY A 17 21.48 8.23 -2.48
C GLY A 17 21.88 7.18 -1.45
N ARG A 18 20.92 6.73 -0.63
CA ARG A 18 21.16 5.71 0.38
C ARG A 18 21.78 4.45 -0.21
N SER A 19 22.85 3.96 0.43
CA SER A 19 23.45 2.69 0.06
C SER A 19 22.58 1.49 0.50
N LYS A 20 22.75 0.34 -0.17
CA LYS A 20 22.11 -0.92 0.24
C LYS A 20 22.50 -1.30 1.68
N GLU A 21 23.74 -1.05 2.07
CA GLU A 21 24.26 -1.36 3.41
C GLU A 21 23.58 -0.51 4.48
N GLU A 22 23.37 0.79 4.23
CA GLU A 22 22.62 1.69 5.13
C GLU A 22 21.15 1.28 5.25
N ALA A 23 20.56 0.81 4.16
CA ALA A 23 19.18 0.35 4.16
C ALA A 23 18.96 -0.95 4.93
N LEU A 24 19.94 -1.84 4.91
CA LEU A 24 19.87 -3.14 5.56
C LEU A 24 20.43 -3.11 6.98
N ASN A 25 20.85 -1.95 7.49
CA ASN A 25 21.41 -1.82 8.85
C ASN A 25 20.28 -1.85 9.90
N PRO A 26 20.05 -2.99 10.59
CA PRO A 26 19.03 -3.10 11.64
C PRO A 26 19.35 -2.31 12.92
N TRP A 27 20.55 -1.74 13.02
CA TRP A 27 21.05 -0.97 14.17
C TRP A 27 21.01 0.54 13.91
N HIS A 28 20.28 0.99 12.92
CA HIS A 28 20.07 2.43 12.74
C HIS A 28 19.38 3.02 13.99
N PRO A 29 19.75 4.21 14.46
CA PRO A 29 19.20 4.83 15.68
C PRO A 29 17.67 4.89 15.72
N ASP A 30 17.01 5.00 14.56
CA ASP A 30 15.56 5.00 14.46
C ASP A 30 14.90 3.64 14.80
N TRP A 31 15.65 2.53 14.77
CA TRP A 31 15.15 1.20 15.15
C TRP A 31 14.90 1.06 16.66
N THR A 32 15.71 1.69 17.50
CA THR A 32 15.51 1.68 18.96
C THR A 32 14.26 2.46 19.36
N ALA A 33 13.95 3.52 18.64
CA ALA A 33 12.69 4.26 18.79
C ALA A 33 11.49 3.39 18.40
N PHE A 34 11.61 2.60 17.34
CA PHE A 34 10.60 1.66 16.87
C PHE A 34 10.30 0.57 17.90
N GLU A 35 11.32 -0.10 18.46
CA GLU A 35 11.16 -1.12 19.50
C GLU A 35 10.51 -0.56 20.79
N ALA A 36 10.88 0.66 21.18
CA ALA A 36 10.26 1.35 22.30
C ALA A 36 8.78 1.66 22.06
N CYS A 37 8.41 1.96 20.82
CA CYS A 37 7.04 2.26 20.43
C CYS A 37 6.13 1.03 20.48
N GLU A 38 6.57 -0.11 20.00
CA GLU A 38 5.80 -1.35 20.03
C GLU A 38 5.46 -1.78 21.47
N THR A 39 6.40 -1.59 22.40
CA THR A 39 6.22 -1.90 23.83
C THR A 39 5.24 -0.96 24.53
N LEU A 40 5.14 0.30 24.10
CA LEU A 40 4.31 1.33 24.72
C LEU A 40 2.85 1.31 24.26
N PHE A 41 2.55 0.79 23.06
CA PHE A 41 1.23 0.99 22.44
C PHE A 41 0.32 -0.23 22.37
N ARG A 42 0.76 -1.43 22.81
CA ARG A 42 -0.09 -2.62 22.92
C ARG A 42 -0.02 -3.30 24.30
N PRO A 43 -0.20 -2.56 25.42
CA PRO A 43 -0.15 -3.17 26.76
C PRO A 43 -1.29 -4.14 27.02
N GLU A 44 -2.41 -4.05 26.27
CA GLU A 44 -3.63 -4.83 26.54
C GLU A 44 -3.85 -6.02 25.59
N LYS A 45 -3.27 -6.01 24.42
CA LYS A 45 -3.24 -7.19 23.56
C LYS A 45 -2.01 -8.05 23.89
N ARG A 46 -2.14 -8.90 24.91
CA ARG A 46 -1.21 -10.02 25.09
C ARG A 46 -1.30 -10.89 23.84
N LEU A 47 -0.36 -10.68 22.91
CA LEU A 47 -0.03 -11.73 21.97
C LEU A 47 0.27 -13.01 22.78
N PRO A 48 -0.17 -14.19 22.35
CA PRO A 48 0.15 -15.43 23.05
C PRO A 48 1.65 -15.46 23.29
N ASP A 49 2.05 -15.85 24.50
CA ASP A 49 3.40 -15.79 25.06
C ASP A 49 4.49 -16.02 24.00
N MET A 50 5.05 -14.92 23.56
CA MET A 50 6.13 -14.85 22.56
C MET A 50 7.41 -14.42 23.26
N SER A 51 7.60 -14.88 24.51
CA SER A 51 8.82 -14.69 25.28
C SER A 51 10.04 -15.13 24.46
N GLY A 52 10.78 -14.17 23.94
CA GLY A 52 12.05 -14.35 23.27
C GLY A 52 12.13 -13.96 21.80
N VAL A 53 11.05 -13.48 21.16
CA VAL A 53 11.13 -12.99 19.79
C VAL A 53 10.49 -11.60 19.70
N ASN A 54 11.31 -10.61 19.51
CA ASN A 54 10.93 -9.26 19.19
C ASN A 54 10.11 -9.27 17.88
N THR A 55 8.91 -8.67 17.86
CA THR A 55 8.01 -8.66 16.69
C THR A 55 8.69 -7.98 15.50
N VAL A 56 9.51 -6.98 15.75
CA VAL A 56 10.35 -6.32 14.73
C VAL A 56 11.35 -7.31 14.14
N THR A 57 12.02 -8.10 14.99
CA THR A 57 12.94 -9.15 14.53
C THR A 57 12.21 -10.22 13.72
N ARG A 58 10.90 -10.46 13.96
CA ARG A 58 10.07 -11.37 13.15
C ARG A 58 9.63 -10.76 11.82
N LEU A 59 9.28 -9.49 11.80
CA LEU A 59 9.04 -8.75 10.55
C LEU A 59 10.30 -8.72 9.69
N LEU A 60 11.48 -8.71 10.32
CA LEU A 60 12.79 -8.70 9.66
C LEU A 60 13.40 -10.11 9.45
N GLN A 61 12.90 -11.14 10.11
CA GLN A 61 13.20 -12.56 9.81
C GLN A 61 12.40 -13.07 8.60
N ILE A 62 11.86 -12.18 7.81
CA ILE A 62 11.57 -12.50 6.41
C ILE A 62 12.88 -13.07 5.85
N PRO A 63 12.87 -14.32 5.36
CA PRO A 63 14.09 -14.91 4.82
C PRO A 63 14.76 -13.90 3.89
N SER A 64 16.06 -13.71 4.04
CA SER A 64 16.88 -12.74 3.30
C SER A 64 16.84 -12.86 1.77
N GLY A 65 15.95 -13.69 1.23
CA GLY A 65 15.60 -13.81 -0.18
C GLY A 65 14.42 -12.93 -0.63
N HIS A 66 13.75 -12.22 0.27
CA HIS A 66 12.63 -11.35 -0.07
C HIS A 66 12.95 -9.85 0.00
N VAL A 67 14.10 -9.47 0.50
CA VAL A 67 14.62 -8.13 0.23
C VAL A 67 14.95 -8.11 -1.25
N SER A 68 14.13 -7.41 -2.04
CA SER A 68 14.34 -7.20 -3.46
C SER A 68 15.83 -6.97 -3.70
N ALA A 69 16.46 -7.84 -4.52
CA ALA A 69 17.88 -7.70 -4.85
C ALA A 69 18.19 -6.34 -5.49
N ASP A 70 17.17 -5.65 -5.94
CA ASP A 70 17.14 -4.30 -6.49
C ASP A 70 16.78 -3.29 -5.40
N PHE A 71 17.57 -3.21 -4.34
CA PHE A 71 17.50 -2.07 -3.45
C PHE A 71 18.03 -0.84 -4.21
N ASP A 72 17.13 -0.24 -4.95
CA ASP A 72 17.36 0.99 -5.67
C ASP A 72 16.43 2.07 -5.10
N ASP A 73 16.97 3.23 -4.76
CA ASP A 73 16.19 4.40 -4.35
C ASP A 73 15.41 5.02 -5.52
N VAL A 74 15.45 4.40 -6.69
CA VAL A 74 14.69 4.79 -7.86
C VAL A 74 13.35 4.06 -7.87
N PRO A 75 12.23 4.76 -7.67
CA PRO A 75 10.91 4.13 -7.80
C PRO A 75 10.60 3.83 -9.27
N TYR A 76 9.94 2.68 -9.47
CA TYR A 76 9.60 2.20 -10.81
C TYR A 76 8.26 1.46 -10.82
N ILE A 77 7.70 1.31 -12.01
CA ILE A 77 6.57 0.42 -12.25
C ILE A 77 7.01 -0.80 -13.08
N VAL A 78 6.34 -1.93 -12.84
CA VAL A 78 6.50 -3.16 -13.62
C VAL A 78 5.20 -3.43 -14.35
N PRO A 79 5.15 -3.36 -15.71
CA PRO A 79 3.95 -3.58 -16.49
C PRO A 79 3.66 -5.07 -16.71
N PHE A 80 2.40 -5.44 -16.60
CA PHE A 80 1.79 -6.72 -16.94
C PHE A 80 0.65 -6.46 -17.94
N LEU A 81 0.98 -6.33 -19.21
CA LEU A 81 0.04 -5.92 -20.24
C LEU A 81 -0.86 -7.08 -20.67
N ALA A 82 -2.17 -6.86 -20.72
CA ALA A 82 -3.19 -7.83 -21.12
C ALA A 82 -3.94 -7.44 -22.40
N GLY A 83 -3.66 -6.25 -22.95
CA GLY A 83 -4.37 -5.72 -24.10
C GLY A 83 -5.78 -5.20 -23.80
N SER A 84 -6.11 -4.99 -22.51
CA SER A 84 -7.37 -4.35 -22.07
C SER A 84 -7.23 -2.84 -22.04
N ARG A 85 -8.36 -2.15 -22.14
CA ARG A 85 -8.38 -0.70 -21.89
C ARG A 85 -8.36 -0.34 -20.41
N GLU A 86 -8.87 -1.23 -19.55
CA GLU A 86 -8.81 -1.10 -18.08
C GLU A 86 -7.43 -1.45 -17.59
N SER A 87 -6.97 -0.72 -16.57
CA SER A 87 -5.71 -1.02 -15.91
C SER A 87 -5.76 -0.77 -14.41
N VAL A 88 -4.84 -1.40 -13.68
CA VAL A 88 -4.74 -1.32 -12.23
C VAL A 88 -3.29 -1.05 -11.83
N LEU A 89 -3.05 0.06 -11.12
CA LEU A 89 -1.79 0.27 -10.40
C LEU A 89 -1.88 -0.41 -9.04
N ILE A 90 -0.95 -1.30 -8.75
CA ILE A 90 -0.87 -2.08 -7.51
C ILE A 90 0.21 -1.50 -6.62
N CYS A 91 -0.15 -1.14 -5.38
CA CYS A 91 0.73 -0.73 -4.31
C CYS A 91 0.84 -1.87 -3.29
N PRO A 92 1.91 -2.69 -3.32
CA PRO A 92 2.10 -3.75 -2.34
C PRO A 92 2.31 -3.19 -0.93
N GLY A 93 2.06 -4.02 0.11
CA GLY A 93 2.34 -3.69 1.50
C GLY A 93 3.82 -3.80 1.87
N GLY A 94 4.11 -3.98 3.16
CA GLY A 94 5.46 -4.10 3.70
C GLY A 94 5.77 -3.06 4.78
N ALA A 95 4.73 -2.49 5.41
CA ALA A 95 4.81 -1.55 6.53
C ALA A 95 5.72 -0.33 6.27
N TYR A 96 5.91 0.07 5.02
CA TYR A 96 6.87 1.10 4.56
C TYR A 96 8.35 0.81 4.87
N TYR A 97 8.69 -0.39 5.32
CA TYR A 97 10.08 -0.85 5.44
C TYR A 97 10.54 -1.59 4.21
N ASP A 98 9.64 -2.34 3.61
CA ASP A 98 9.84 -3.11 2.39
C ASP A 98 8.66 -2.91 1.45
N VAL A 99 8.75 -3.43 0.24
CA VAL A 99 7.66 -3.54 -0.72
C VAL A 99 7.46 -5.01 -1.06
N SER A 100 6.31 -5.57 -0.67
CA SER A 100 5.96 -6.99 -0.81
C SER A 100 5.68 -7.37 -2.27
N LEU A 101 6.71 -7.23 -3.14
CA LEU A 101 6.59 -7.45 -4.58
C LEU A 101 6.21 -8.88 -4.91
N ASP A 102 6.87 -9.86 -4.24
CA ASP A 102 6.74 -11.30 -4.55
C ASP A 102 5.48 -11.96 -3.97
N GLN A 103 4.82 -11.33 -2.99
CA GLN A 103 3.62 -11.91 -2.35
C GLN A 103 2.34 -11.18 -2.75
N GLU A 104 2.39 -9.86 -2.85
CA GLU A 104 1.22 -9.02 -3.11
C GLU A 104 1.28 -8.38 -4.50
N GLY A 105 2.47 -7.99 -4.97
CA GLY A 105 2.67 -7.29 -6.23
C GLY A 105 2.51 -8.19 -7.44
N TYR A 106 3.54 -8.97 -7.73
CA TYR A 106 3.63 -9.77 -8.96
C TYR A 106 2.55 -10.84 -9.08
N PRO A 107 2.22 -11.63 -8.02
CA PRO A 107 1.17 -12.63 -8.14
C PRO A 107 -0.21 -12.03 -8.46
N THR A 108 -0.51 -10.87 -7.89
CA THR A 108 -1.75 -10.14 -8.17
C THR A 108 -1.76 -9.64 -9.62
N ALA A 109 -0.67 -9.03 -10.07
CA ALA A 109 -0.55 -8.52 -11.44
C ALA A 109 -0.62 -9.64 -12.49
N GLU A 110 0.05 -10.78 -12.24
CA GLU A 110 -0.05 -11.96 -13.11
C GLU A 110 -1.47 -12.52 -13.18
N PHE A 111 -2.18 -12.57 -12.06
CA PHE A 111 -3.56 -13.03 -12.03
C PHE A 111 -4.46 -12.10 -12.84
N LEU A 112 -4.33 -10.79 -12.66
CA LEU A 112 -5.07 -9.79 -13.41
C LEU A 112 -4.77 -9.88 -14.91
N GLN A 113 -3.49 -9.97 -15.27
CA GLN A 113 -3.05 -10.13 -16.66
C GLN A 113 -3.66 -11.38 -17.32
N LYS A 114 -3.61 -12.54 -16.65
CA LYS A 114 -4.23 -13.79 -17.12
C LYS A 114 -5.74 -13.70 -17.22
N SER A 115 -6.36 -12.79 -16.47
CA SER A 115 -7.79 -12.51 -16.49
C SER A 115 -8.19 -11.40 -17.47
N GLY A 116 -7.24 -10.90 -18.26
CA GLY A 116 -7.50 -9.91 -19.31
C GLY A 116 -7.48 -8.45 -18.80
N VAL A 117 -6.92 -8.17 -17.62
CA VAL A 117 -6.78 -6.82 -17.08
C VAL A 117 -5.31 -6.43 -17.03
N THR A 118 -4.95 -5.30 -17.65
CA THR A 118 -3.59 -4.76 -17.57
C THR A 118 -3.29 -4.30 -16.13
N ALA A 119 -2.12 -4.65 -15.63
CA ALA A 119 -1.69 -4.27 -14.29
C ALA A 119 -0.28 -3.68 -14.29
N PHE A 120 -0.03 -2.80 -13.34
CA PHE A 120 1.28 -2.22 -13.06
C PHE A 120 1.58 -2.42 -11.59
N VAL A 121 2.78 -2.89 -11.26
CA VAL A 121 3.22 -3.02 -9.85
C VAL A 121 4.16 -1.87 -9.53
N LEU A 122 3.85 -1.09 -8.52
CA LEU A 122 4.68 0.00 -8.07
C LEU A 122 5.69 -0.45 -7.03
N LYS A 123 6.97 -0.24 -7.29
CA LYS A 123 8.02 -0.18 -6.27
C LYS A 123 8.19 1.28 -5.87
N TYR A 124 7.66 1.64 -4.73
CA TYR A 124 7.79 2.98 -4.14
C TYR A 124 8.95 3.02 -3.14
N ARG A 125 9.41 4.23 -2.78
CA ARG A 125 10.45 4.41 -1.78
C ARG A 125 9.91 4.15 -0.37
N THR A 126 10.66 3.40 0.40
CA THR A 126 10.35 3.00 1.78
C THR A 126 11.32 3.65 2.75
N TRP A 127 11.20 3.32 4.03
CA TRP A 127 12.11 3.81 5.07
C TRP A 127 13.59 3.77 4.60
N PRO A 128 14.43 4.80 4.93
CA PRO A 128 14.18 5.93 5.85
C PRO A 128 13.45 7.11 5.23
N TYR A 129 12.97 7.02 4.01
CA TYR A 129 12.12 8.04 3.44
C TYR A 129 10.81 8.15 4.21
N ARG A 130 10.38 9.39 4.45
CA ARG A 130 9.19 9.73 5.21
C ARG A 130 8.18 10.44 4.33
N TYR A 131 7.02 10.77 4.88
CA TYR A 131 6.03 11.60 4.20
C TYR A 131 6.68 12.90 3.68
N PRO A 132 6.44 13.28 2.43
CA PRO A 132 5.47 12.73 1.48
C PRO A 132 6.06 11.77 0.43
N THR A 133 7.28 11.25 0.58
CA THR A 133 8.06 10.61 -0.48
C THR A 133 7.34 9.45 -1.18
N ALA A 134 6.90 8.42 -0.45
CA ALA A 134 6.20 7.27 -1.03
C ALA A 134 4.89 7.69 -1.73
N PHE A 135 4.19 8.67 -1.15
CA PHE A 135 2.92 9.17 -1.68
C PHE A 135 3.13 9.97 -2.98
N LEU A 136 4.23 10.71 -3.08
CA LEU A 136 4.64 11.36 -4.32
C LEU A 136 5.01 10.34 -5.41
N ASP A 137 5.66 9.24 -5.04
CA ASP A 137 5.95 8.15 -5.97
C ASP A 137 4.66 7.51 -6.50
N CYS A 138 3.67 7.27 -5.65
CA CYS A 138 2.37 6.71 -6.06
C CYS A 138 1.60 7.70 -6.97
N ARG A 139 1.53 8.96 -6.58
CA ARG A 139 0.94 10.03 -7.40
C ARG A 139 1.61 10.10 -8.76
N ARG A 140 2.94 10.09 -8.79
CA ARG A 140 3.74 10.14 -10.02
C ARG A 140 3.52 8.91 -10.89
N ALA A 141 3.42 7.72 -10.30
CA ALA A 141 3.14 6.48 -11.04
C ALA A 141 1.79 6.54 -11.75
N LEU A 142 0.73 7.01 -11.07
CA LEU A 142 -0.58 7.23 -11.70
C LEU A 142 -0.48 8.20 -12.88
N CYS A 143 0.16 9.34 -12.68
CA CYS A 143 0.36 10.32 -13.74
C CYS A 143 1.20 9.76 -14.90
N TYR A 144 2.25 9.00 -14.61
CA TYR A 144 3.10 8.39 -15.62
C TYR A 144 2.30 7.40 -16.48
N ILE A 145 1.53 6.49 -15.86
CA ILE A 145 0.71 5.50 -16.57
C ILE A 145 -0.32 6.20 -17.46
N LYS A 146 -1.00 7.21 -16.93
CA LYS A 146 -1.99 7.98 -17.70
C LYS A 146 -1.37 8.77 -18.86
N ALA A 147 -0.19 9.39 -18.64
CA ALA A 147 0.52 10.13 -19.68
C ALA A 147 1.04 9.25 -20.83
N HIS A 148 1.28 7.95 -20.54
CA HIS A 148 1.75 6.95 -21.50
C HIS A 148 0.66 5.92 -21.85
N ALA A 149 -0.60 6.27 -21.68
CA ALA A 149 -1.73 5.35 -21.89
C ALA A 149 -1.74 4.75 -23.29
N ASP A 150 -1.45 5.53 -24.31
CA ASP A 150 -1.36 5.07 -25.70
C ASP A 150 -0.23 4.05 -25.90
N ASP A 151 0.93 4.26 -25.26
CA ASP A 151 2.08 3.35 -25.34
C ASP A 151 1.76 1.98 -24.69
N PHE A 152 0.93 1.97 -23.65
CA PHE A 152 0.49 0.76 -22.96
C PHE A 152 -0.79 0.14 -23.55
N GLY A 153 -1.45 0.83 -24.50
CA GLY A 153 -2.71 0.39 -25.09
C GLY A 153 -3.91 0.42 -24.13
N ILE A 154 -3.89 1.30 -23.12
CA ILE A 154 -4.91 1.45 -22.10
C ILE A 154 -5.70 2.77 -22.27
N ASP A 155 -6.74 2.94 -21.46
CA ASP A 155 -7.48 4.19 -21.35
C ASP A 155 -7.04 4.96 -20.10
N SER A 156 -6.59 6.20 -20.26
CA SER A 156 -6.12 7.05 -19.15
C SER A 156 -7.20 7.30 -18.09
N GLU A 157 -8.48 7.28 -18.47
CA GLU A 157 -9.60 7.46 -17.55
C GLU A 157 -10.02 6.17 -16.83
N ARG A 158 -9.45 5.02 -17.22
CA ARG A 158 -9.74 3.70 -16.66
C ARG A 158 -8.55 3.10 -15.90
N VAL A 159 -7.75 3.95 -15.27
CA VAL A 159 -6.63 3.55 -14.40
C VAL A 159 -7.13 3.49 -12.96
N SER A 160 -7.28 2.29 -12.43
CA SER A 160 -7.68 2.03 -11.04
C SER A 160 -6.45 1.92 -10.13
N LEU A 161 -6.64 2.13 -8.82
CA LEU A 161 -5.59 2.00 -7.81
C LEU A 161 -5.94 0.87 -6.84
N MET A 162 -5.00 -0.03 -6.58
CA MET A 162 -5.13 -1.11 -5.62
C MET A 162 -4.00 -1.05 -4.60
N GLY A 163 -4.31 -1.26 -3.32
CA GLY A 163 -3.28 -1.30 -2.28
C GLY A 163 -3.53 -2.34 -1.22
N PHE A 164 -2.45 -2.92 -0.71
CA PHE A 164 -2.41 -3.96 0.31
C PHE A 164 -1.77 -3.44 1.59
N SER A 165 -2.37 -3.66 2.77
CA SER A 165 -1.77 -3.29 4.05
C SER A 165 -1.29 -1.82 4.09
N ALA A 166 0.00 -1.57 4.31
CA ALA A 166 0.62 -0.24 4.18
C ALA A 166 0.50 0.34 2.75
N GLY A 167 0.52 -0.49 1.71
CA GLY A 167 0.23 -0.08 0.34
C GLY A 167 -1.24 0.34 0.16
N GLY A 168 -2.16 -0.22 0.96
CA GLY A 168 -3.54 0.24 1.07
C GLY A 168 -3.65 1.63 1.71
N ASN A 169 -2.87 1.89 2.75
CA ASN A 169 -2.71 3.23 3.32
C ASN A 169 -2.17 4.22 2.28
N LEU A 170 -1.11 3.83 1.57
CA LEU A 170 -0.52 4.61 0.48
C LEU A 170 -1.55 4.95 -0.60
N ALA A 171 -2.30 3.95 -1.07
CA ALA A 171 -3.33 4.12 -2.10
C ALA A 171 -4.48 5.02 -1.62
N GLY A 172 -4.94 4.81 -0.39
CA GLY A 172 -5.98 5.63 0.22
C GLY A 172 -5.57 7.09 0.37
N ILE A 173 -4.43 7.36 0.99
CA ILE A 173 -3.89 8.71 1.16
C ILE A 173 -3.66 9.38 -0.20
N THR A 174 -3.09 8.66 -1.18
CA THR A 174 -2.91 9.20 -2.53
C THR A 174 -4.25 9.56 -3.16
N THR A 175 -5.29 8.72 -3.01
CA THR A 175 -6.61 8.98 -3.59
C THR A 175 -7.29 10.19 -2.98
N PHE A 176 -7.28 10.33 -1.65
CA PHE A 176 -8.05 11.36 -0.97
C PHE A 176 -7.30 12.67 -0.76
N LEU A 177 -5.95 12.63 -0.66
CA LEU A 177 -5.14 13.77 -0.23
C LEU A 177 -4.11 14.23 -1.27
N PHE A 178 -4.15 13.72 -2.52
CA PHE A 178 -3.11 14.06 -3.50
C PHE A 178 -2.98 15.56 -3.79
N ARG A 179 -4.09 16.33 -3.66
CA ARG A 179 -4.08 17.80 -3.88
C ARG A 179 -3.41 18.58 -2.76
N GLU A 180 -3.33 17.96 -1.58
CA GLU A 180 -2.78 18.55 -0.36
C GLU A 180 -1.35 18.07 -0.06
N MET A 181 -0.80 17.17 -0.89
CA MET A 181 0.55 16.66 -0.69
C MET A 181 1.58 17.76 -0.92
N PRO A 182 2.45 18.03 0.06
CA PRO A 182 3.58 18.94 -0.16
C PRO A 182 4.56 18.31 -1.15
N GLU A 183 5.30 19.11 -1.85
CA GLU A 183 6.41 18.66 -2.67
C GLU A 183 7.68 18.58 -1.84
N THR A 184 8.56 17.64 -2.16
CA THR A 184 9.88 17.55 -1.53
C THR A 184 10.81 18.63 -2.09
N GLU A 185 11.82 19.00 -1.31
CA GLU A 185 12.84 19.92 -1.77
C GLU A 185 13.49 19.44 -3.09
N GLY A 186 13.65 20.36 -4.02
CA GLY A 186 14.19 20.06 -5.34
C GLY A 186 13.25 19.29 -6.28
N TYR A 187 11.95 19.23 -5.95
CA TYR A 187 10.94 18.68 -6.87
C TYR A 187 10.69 19.68 -8.01
N GLU A 188 11.05 19.29 -9.21
CA GLU A 188 10.78 20.05 -10.44
C GLU A 188 9.65 19.35 -11.22
N ARG A 189 8.49 20.01 -11.32
CA ARG A 189 7.37 19.50 -12.10
C ARG A 189 7.71 19.44 -13.59
N ASP A 190 7.35 18.32 -14.22
CA ASP A 190 7.45 18.14 -15.66
C ASP A 190 6.08 17.98 -16.33
N ALA A 191 6.08 17.56 -17.60
CA ALA A 191 4.84 17.37 -18.35
C ALA A 191 3.94 16.27 -17.76
N THR A 192 4.51 15.24 -17.16
CA THR A 192 3.79 14.12 -16.52
C THR A 192 2.95 14.60 -15.32
N ASP A 193 3.42 15.60 -14.59
CA ASP A 193 2.72 16.12 -13.40
C ASP A 193 1.50 16.98 -13.72
N ARG A 194 1.21 17.22 -15.00
CA ARG A 194 -0.01 17.94 -15.44
C ARG A 194 -1.24 17.05 -15.47
N CYS A 195 -1.05 15.76 -15.34
CA CYS A 195 -2.14 14.77 -15.29
C CYS A 195 -2.92 14.90 -13.97
N ASP A 196 -4.24 14.63 -14.00
CA ASP A 196 -5.01 14.38 -12.76
C ASP A 196 -4.70 12.95 -12.26
N PRO A 197 -4.09 12.79 -11.09
CA PRO A 197 -3.75 11.49 -10.53
C PRO A 197 -4.94 10.74 -9.92
N ALA A 198 -6.15 11.30 -9.97
CA ALA A 198 -7.33 10.62 -9.43
C ALA A 198 -7.53 9.27 -10.12
N PRO A 199 -7.63 8.15 -9.39
CA PRO A 199 -7.89 6.85 -9.99
C PRO A 199 -9.35 6.70 -10.39
N ALA A 200 -9.65 5.83 -11.35
CA ALA A 200 -11.02 5.50 -11.75
C ALA A 200 -11.79 4.75 -10.66
N SER A 201 -11.10 3.95 -9.86
CA SER A 201 -11.62 3.24 -8.70
C SER A 201 -10.51 2.89 -7.72
N LEU A 202 -10.88 2.52 -6.48
CA LEU A 202 -9.95 2.23 -5.40
C LEU A 202 -10.23 0.84 -4.81
N ALA A 203 -9.23 -0.04 -4.77
CA ALA A 203 -9.32 -1.33 -4.09
C ALA A 203 -8.37 -1.36 -2.88
N LEU A 204 -8.89 -1.66 -1.71
CA LEU A 204 -8.15 -1.66 -0.45
C LEU A 204 -8.26 -3.03 0.22
N ILE A 205 -7.13 -3.74 0.29
CA ILE A 205 -7.05 -5.11 0.78
C ILE A 205 -6.31 -5.12 2.11
N TYR A 206 -6.99 -5.48 3.19
CA TYR A 206 -6.53 -5.40 4.60
C TYR A 206 -5.72 -4.12 4.91
N PRO A 207 -6.25 -2.94 4.53
CA PRO A 207 -5.53 -1.68 4.58
C PRO A 207 -5.48 -1.08 5.98
N GLU A 208 -4.47 -0.27 6.29
CA GLU A 208 -4.52 0.66 7.42
C GLU A 208 -5.08 2.02 6.98
N LEU A 209 -6.17 2.49 7.61
CA LEU A 209 -6.92 3.69 7.18
C LEU A 209 -7.27 4.65 8.33
N LEU A 210 -7.07 4.24 9.58
CA LEU A 210 -7.53 4.97 10.76
C LEU A 210 -6.45 5.82 11.40
N ALA A 211 -5.36 6.08 10.67
CA ALA A 211 -4.22 6.85 11.14
C ALA A 211 -3.57 6.23 12.41
N ASP A 212 -3.28 4.93 12.34
CA ASP A 212 -2.59 4.21 13.40
C ASP A 212 -1.30 4.93 13.79
N ARG A 213 -1.09 5.06 15.10
CA ARG A 213 0.02 5.86 15.63
C ARG A 213 1.38 5.30 15.26
N PHE A 214 1.49 3.98 15.15
CA PHE A 214 2.71 3.33 14.71
C PHE A 214 3.02 3.69 13.25
N LEU A 215 2.06 3.52 12.35
CA LEU A 215 2.25 3.86 10.94
C LEU A 215 2.55 5.34 10.73
N LEU A 216 1.88 6.22 11.48
CA LEU A 216 2.19 7.65 11.49
C LEU A 216 3.62 7.94 11.97
N SER A 217 4.15 7.18 12.93
CA SER A 217 5.52 7.38 13.40
C SER A 217 6.57 7.06 12.34
N LEU A 218 6.30 6.09 11.47
CA LEU A 218 7.17 5.79 10.33
C LEU A 218 7.23 6.95 9.34
N GLN A 219 6.13 7.68 9.19
CA GLN A 219 6.02 8.78 8.25
C GLN A 219 6.46 10.13 8.83
N PHE A 220 6.31 10.36 10.14
CA PHE A 220 6.53 11.65 10.80
C PHE A 220 7.57 11.61 11.91
N GLY A 221 8.14 10.42 12.20
CA GLY A 221 9.18 10.22 13.20
C GLY A 221 8.67 10.30 14.64
N GLU A 222 9.61 10.41 15.57
CA GLU A 222 9.36 10.40 17.03
C GLU A 222 8.46 11.54 17.51
N ARG A 223 8.35 12.62 16.75
CA ARG A 223 7.50 13.76 17.10
C ARG A 223 6.04 13.32 17.35
N ILE A 224 5.58 12.25 16.68
CA ILE A 224 4.25 11.64 16.90
C ILE A 224 4.04 11.20 18.37
N PHE A 225 5.12 10.87 19.08
CA PHE A 225 5.06 10.43 20.47
C PHE A 225 5.32 11.56 21.47
N GLN A 226 6.14 12.53 21.06
CA GLN A 226 6.62 13.61 21.92
C GLN A 226 5.71 14.82 21.95
N ASP A 227 4.95 15.05 20.89
CA ASP A 227 4.09 16.23 20.71
C ASP A 227 2.63 15.81 20.47
N LYS A 228 1.82 15.87 21.53
CA LYS A 228 0.41 15.46 21.48
C LYS A 228 -0.39 16.31 20.47
N THR A 229 -0.14 17.61 20.40
CA THR A 229 -0.86 18.51 19.48
C THR A 229 -0.56 18.14 18.04
N PHE A 230 0.70 17.96 17.73
CA PHE A 230 1.14 17.52 16.41
C PHE A 230 0.54 16.14 16.03
N TYR A 231 0.54 15.19 16.99
CA TYR A 231 -0.09 13.89 16.75
C TYR A 231 -1.57 14.02 16.40
N GLU A 232 -2.35 14.79 17.16
CA GLU A 232 -3.78 14.95 16.89
C GLU A 232 -4.03 15.65 15.54
N GLU A 233 -3.23 16.66 15.18
CA GLU A 233 -3.32 17.30 13.87
C GLU A 233 -3.06 16.31 12.71
N VAL A 234 -1.98 15.54 12.83
CA VAL A 234 -1.63 14.52 11.82
C VAL A 234 -2.68 13.42 11.77
N ARG A 235 -3.12 12.92 12.93
CA ARG A 235 -4.15 11.90 13.03
C ARG A 235 -5.45 12.33 12.36
N CYS A 236 -5.94 13.53 12.65
CA CYS A 236 -7.15 14.05 12.01
C CYS A 236 -7.00 14.18 10.50
N ARG A 237 -5.83 14.62 10.02
CA ARG A 237 -5.57 14.77 8.60
C ARG A 237 -5.51 13.43 7.86
N PHE A 238 -4.95 12.38 8.49
CA PHE A 238 -4.74 11.07 7.87
C PHE A 238 -5.79 10.02 8.24
N PHE A 239 -6.82 10.39 8.99
CA PHE A 239 -7.99 9.55 9.25
C PHE A 239 -8.87 9.53 8.01
N LEU A 240 -8.65 8.56 7.12
CA LEU A 240 -9.22 8.56 5.78
C LEU A 240 -10.76 8.51 5.72
N PRO A 241 -11.48 7.88 6.66
CA PRO A 241 -12.95 7.90 6.64
C PRO A 241 -13.57 9.32 6.62
N ASP A 242 -12.87 10.32 7.20
CA ASP A 242 -13.36 11.71 7.24
C ASP A 242 -13.24 12.43 5.88
N HIS A 243 -12.49 11.87 4.93
CA HIS A 243 -12.31 12.41 3.59
C HIS A 243 -13.29 11.87 2.56
N VAL A 244 -14.08 10.85 2.93
CA VAL A 244 -15.09 10.28 2.02
C VAL A 244 -16.21 11.29 1.77
N ARG A 245 -16.52 11.51 0.50
CA ARG A 245 -17.58 12.40 0.01
C ARG A 245 -18.50 11.61 -0.91
N HIS A 246 -19.63 12.17 -1.22
CA HIS A 246 -20.63 11.58 -2.14
C HIS A 246 -20.05 11.28 -3.53
N ASP A 247 -19.13 12.09 -4.01
CA ASP A 247 -18.42 11.97 -5.29
C ASP A 247 -17.06 11.25 -5.19
N SER A 248 -16.77 10.60 -4.06
CA SER A 248 -15.58 9.76 -3.93
C SER A 248 -15.60 8.62 -4.94
N VAL A 249 -14.44 8.27 -5.46
CA VAL A 249 -14.30 7.16 -6.42
C VAL A 249 -14.86 5.86 -5.84
N PRO A 250 -15.47 5.00 -6.66
CA PRO A 250 -15.98 3.71 -6.19
C PRO A 250 -14.89 2.90 -5.49
N ALA A 251 -15.22 2.27 -4.35
CA ALA A 251 -14.28 1.50 -3.56
C ALA A 251 -14.65 0.02 -3.43
N PHE A 252 -13.64 -0.85 -3.52
CA PHE A 252 -13.69 -2.26 -3.14
C PHE A 252 -12.86 -2.45 -1.88
N LEU A 253 -13.47 -2.97 -0.82
CA LEU A 253 -12.86 -3.14 0.48
C LEU A 253 -12.86 -4.63 0.87
N CYS A 254 -11.73 -5.13 1.38
CA CYS A 254 -11.61 -6.53 1.72
C CYS A 254 -10.65 -6.74 2.90
N CYS A 255 -11.05 -7.55 3.91
CA CYS A 255 -10.17 -8.04 4.97
C CYS A 255 -10.71 -9.31 5.61
N CYS A 256 -9.95 -9.86 6.57
CA CYS A 256 -10.37 -10.98 7.42
C CYS A 256 -10.70 -10.51 8.83
N LEU A 257 -11.70 -11.13 9.48
CA LEU A 257 -12.10 -10.79 10.85
C LEU A 257 -11.09 -11.23 11.90
N ASP A 258 -10.23 -12.19 11.58
CA ASP A 258 -9.15 -12.69 12.42
C ASP A 258 -7.80 -12.00 12.16
N ASP A 259 -7.78 -10.88 11.41
CA ASP A 259 -6.58 -10.08 11.20
C ASP A 259 -6.12 -9.44 12.52
N THR A 260 -4.94 -9.83 12.99
CA THR A 260 -4.33 -9.34 14.24
C THR A 260 -3.23 -8.32 14.01
N VAL A 261 -2.89 -8.03 12.76
CA VAL A 261 -1.88 -7.03 12.37
C VAL A 261 -2.54 -5.69 12.08
N VAL A 262 -3.53 -5.68 11.19
CA VAL A 262 -4.37 -4.51 10.91
C VAL A 262 -5.82 -4.87 11.23
N GLU A 263 -6.38 -4.19 12.22
CA GLU A 263 -7.71 -4.51 12.71
C GLU A 263 -8.79 -4.32 11.64
N PRO A 264 -9.75 -5.27 11.53
CA PRO A 264 -10.87 -5.19 10.58
C PRO A 264 -11.70 -3.90 10.69
N GLU A 265 -11.61 -3.22 11.84
CA GLU A 265 -12.23 -1.92 12.10
C GLU A 265 -11.84 -0.87 11.03
N ASN A 266 -10.64 -0.96 10.46
CA ASN A 266 -10.20 -0.11 9.35
C ASN A 266 -11.17 -0.17 8.17
N VAL A 267 -11.48 -1.36 7.74
CA VAL A 267 -12.35 -1.61 6.58
C VAL A 267 -13.81 -1.31 6.92
N LEU A 268 -14.26 -1.70 8.12
CA LEU A 268 -15.62 -1.46 8.59
C LEU A 268 -15.94 0.04 8.72
N THR A 269 -15.02 0.81 9.30
CA THR A 269 -15.18 2.26 9.46
C THR A 269 -15.19 2.95 8.10
N MET A 270 -14.28 2.55 7.20
CA MET A 270 -14.24 3.10 5.85
C MET A 270 -15.51 2.80 5.06
N ALA A 271 -16.00 1.55 5.08
CA ALA A 271 -17.26 1.17 4.45
C ALA A 271 -18.45 1.96 4.99
N SER A 272 -18.50 2.15 6.32
CA SER A 272 -19.51 2.98 6.97
C SER A 272 -19.47 4.44 6.52
N ALA A 273 -18.26 4.99 6.32
CA ALA A 273 -18.10 6.36 5.80
C ALA A 273 -18.62 6.49 4.37
N TYR A 274 -18.28 5.55 3.49
CA TYR A 274 -18.81 5.50 2.12
C TYR A 274 -20.33 5.40 2.11
N TYR A 275 -20.91 4.48 2.89
CA TYR A 275 -22.35 4.32 3.00
C TYR A 275 -23.04 5.61 3.46
N ARG A 276 -22.52 6.28 4.49
CA ARG A 276 -23.08 7.54 5.01
C ARG A 276 -22.97 8.68 4.00
N ALA A 277 -21.90 8.70 3.22
CA ALA A 277 -21.72 9.69 2.16
C ALA A 277 -22.59 9.43 0.90
N GLY A 278 -23.22 8.25 0.79
CA GLY A 278 -23.91 7.82 -0.40
C GLY A 278 -22.99 7.52 -1.59
N ALA A 279 -21.70 7.25 -1.31
CA ALA A 279 -20.71 6.88 -2.29
C ALA A 279 -20.70 5.37 -2.55
N SER A 280 -20.24 4.96 -3.73
CA SER A 280 -20.24 3.54 -4.14
C SER A 280 -19.17 2.74 -3.41
N VAL A 281 -19.57 1.67 -2.72
CA VAL A 281 -18.66 0.77 -2.02
C VAL A 281 -19.13 -0.68 -2.10
N GLU A 282 -18.20 -1.59 -2.29
CA GLU A 282 -18.38 -3.04 -2.14
C GLU A 282 -17.45 -3.55 -1.04
N LEU A 283 -17.98 -4.30 -0.05
CA LEU A 283 -17.27 -4.78 1.13
C LEU A 283 -17.31 -6.30 1.22
N HIS A 284 -16.16 -6.92 1.38
CA HIS A 284 -16.00 -8.35 1.63
C HIS A 284 -15.24 -8.60 2.93
N LEU A 285 -15.92 -9.26 3.87
CA LEU A 285 -15.34 -9.69 5.15
C LEU A 285 -15.26 -11.22 5.18
N PHE A 286 -14.06 -11.73 5.22
CA PHE A 286 -13.84 -13.17 5.42
C PHE A 286 -13.70 -13.48 6.90
N ARG A 287 -14.28 -14.62 7.33
CA ARG A 287 -14.23 -15.02 8.74
C ARG A 287 -12.80 -15.19 9.23
N GLU A 288 -11.98 -15.80 8.38
CA GLU A 288 -10.63 -16.24 8.72
C GLU A 288 -9.70 -16.04 7.51
N GLY A 289 -8.41 -15.88 7.74
CA GLY A 289 -7.37 -15.70 6.72
C GLY A 289 -6.21 -14.82 7.19
N GLY A 290 -6.39 -14.13 8.30
CA GLY A 290 -5.38 -13.26 8.90
C GLY A 290 -4.99 -12.09 8.01
N HIS A 291 -3.77 -11.58 8.24
CA HIS A 291 -3.18 -10.50 7.46
C HIS A 291 -2.29 -11.03 6.33
N GLY A 292 -2.17 -10.28 5.22
CA GLY A 292 -1.20 -10.60 4.17
C GLY A 292 -1.58 -11.81 3.31
N PHE A 293 -2.87 -12.08 3.13
CA PHE A 293 -3.32 -13.25 2.36
C PHE A 293 -3.05 -13.14 0.85
N GLY A 294 -2.87 -11.94 0.28
CA GLY A 294 -2.53 -11.71 -1.13
C GLY A 294 -3.29 -12.56 -2.14
N VAL A 295 -2.73 -12.73 -3.33
CA VAL A 295 -3.14 -13.74 -4.31
C VAL A 295 -2.17 -14.92 -4.21
N ARG A 296 -2.54 -15.95 -3.45
CA ARG A 296 -1.63 -17.07 -3.22
C ARG A 296 -1.49 -17.99 -4.43
N GLN A 297 -0.24 -18.28 -4.76
CA GLN A 297 0.15 -19.54 -5.38
C GLN A 297 0.36 -20.59 -4.28
N GLU A 298 0.04 -21.85 -4.55
CA GLU A 298 -0.01 -22.95 -3.53
C GLU A 298 1.32 -23.17 -2.78
N ASP A 299 2.44 -22.71 -3.33
CA ASP A 299 3.80 -23.00 -2.88
C ASP A 299 4.46 -21.87 -2.06
N ILE A 300 3.79 -20.72 -1.83
CA ILE A 300 4.36 -19.62 -1.05
C ILE A 300 4.00 -19.82 0.44
N PRO A 301 4.99 -20.00 1.34
CA PRO A 301 4.71 -20.12 2.77
C PRO A 301 4.06 -18.85 3.33
N PRO A 302 3.20 -18.97 4.34
CA PRO A 302 2.53 -17.83 4.95
C PRO A 302 3.54 -16.85 5.55
N MET A 303 3.39 -15.55 5.27
CA MET A 303 4.31 -14.49 5.68
C MET A 303 4.53 -14.45 7.21
N TYR A 304 3.55 -14.86 7.99
CA TYR A 304 3.58 -14.75 9.45
C TYR A 304 3.40 -16.08 10.21
N GLY A 305 3.61 -17.22 9.55
CA GLY A 305 3.64 -18.55 10.21
C GLY A 305 2.32 -18.99 10.87
N HIS A 306 1.19 -18.31 10.59
CA HIS A 306 -0.09 -18.62 11.19
C HIS A 306 -0.71 -19.88 10.56
N PRO A 307 -1.15 -20.90 11.35
CA PRO A 307 -1.70 -22.16 10.82
C PRO A 307 -3.01 -22.01 10.04
N SER A 308 -3.75 -20.91 10.21
CA SER A 308 -5.06 -20.66 9.59
C SER A 308 -5.02 -20.27 8.11
N PHE A 309 -3.85 -20.17 7.50
CA PHE A 309 -3.70 -19.83 6.08
C PHE A 309 -4.20 -20.90 5.08
N ARG A 310 -4.92 -21.90 5.51
CA ARG A 310 -5.53 -22.94 4.64
C ARG A 310 -6.88 -22.54 4.05
N MET A 311 -7.15 -21.27 3.88
CA MET A 311 -8.53 -20.83 3.73
C MET A 311 -8.97 -20.69 2.28
N ALA A 312 -9.89 -21.54 1.90
CA ALA A 312 -10.58 -21.49 0.61
C ALA A 312 -11.33 -20.16 0.38
N GLY A 313 -11.81 -19.51 1.46
CA GLY A 313 -12.61 -18.29 1.38
C GLY A 313 -11.85 -17.08 0.84
N THR A 314 -10.63 -16.82 1.33
CA THR A 314 -9.83 -15.67 0.89
C THR A 314 -9.33 -15.78 -0.55
N ARG A 315 -9.26 -16.95 -1.14
CA ARG A 315 -8.89 -17.14 -2.55
C ARG A 315 -9.86 -16.51 -3.53
N GLU A 316 -11.10 -16.30 -3.10
CA GLU A 316 -12.16 -15.74 -3.97
C GLU A 316 -12.12 -14.20 -4.07
N TRP A 317 -11.41 -13.51 -3.17
CA TRP A 317 -11.43 -12.04 -3.15
C TRP A 317 -11.05 -11.42 -4.49
N ILE A 318 -10.05 -11.96 -5.18
CA ILE A 318 -9.57 -11.42 -6.45
C ILE A 318 -10.59 -11.61 -7.59
N ARG A 319 -11.39 -12.70 -7.55
CA ARG A 319 -12.49 -12.93 -8.51
C ARG A 319 -13.67 -12.00 -8.23
N LEU A 320 -13.97 -11.78 -6.94
CA LEU A 320 -14.98 -10.80 -6.52
C LEU A 320 -14.57 -9.39 -6.98
N TYR A 321 -13.30 -9.04 -6.80
CA TYR A 321 -12.73 -7.80 -7.30
C TYR A 321 -12.87 -7.66 -8.82
N LEU A 322 -12.51 -8.68 -9.61
CA LEU A 322 -12.67 -8.65 -11.07
C LEU A 322 -14.13 -8.46 -11.49
N SER A 323 -15.05 -9.17 -10.83
CA SER A 323 -16.49 -9.01 -11.10
C SER A 323 -16.98 -7.60 -10.76
N TRP A 324 -16.47 -7.00 -9.69
CA TRP A 324 -16.78 -5.63 -9.32
C TRP A 324 -16.15 -4.61 -10.29
N LEU A 325 -14.87 -4.77 -10.62
CA LEU A 325 -14.13 -3.88 -11.52
C LEU A 325 -14.83 -3.77 -12.89
N SER A 326 -15.23 -4.90 -13.47
CA SER A 326 -15.90 -4.95 -14.77
C SER A 326 -17.25 -4.23 -14.80
N LYS A 327 -17.93 -4.11 -13.65
CA LYS A 327 -19.21 -3.38 -13.53
C LYS A 327 -19.02 -1.89 -13.22
N THR A 328 -17.85 -1.54 -12.69
CA THR A 328 -17.57 -0.19 -12.17
C THR A 328 -16.82 0.66 -13.18
N VAL A 329 -15.86 0.06 -13.90
CA VAL A 329 -14.93 0.76 -14.80
C VAL A 329 -15.00 0.21 -16.23
N GLY A 330 -15.66 -0.95 -16.43
CA GLY A 330 -15.80 -1.64 -17.70
C GLY A 330 -16.71 -0.96 -18.74
#